data_ebda52d42b455c61e9ccce47d55d2392
#
_entry.id   ebda52d42b455c61e9ccce47d55d2392
#
_cell.length_a   1.000
_cell.length_b   1.000
_cell.length_c   1.000
_cell.angle_alpha   90.00
_cell.angle_beta   90.00
_cell.angle_gamma   90.00
#
_symmetry.space_group_name_H-M   'P 1'
#
loop_
_entity.id
_entity.type
_entity.pdbx_description
1 polymer ?
#
loop_
_entity_poly.entity_id
_entity_poly.type
_entity_poly.pdbx_seq_one_letter_code
_entity_poly.pdbx_strand_id
1 'polypeptide(L)'
;MIGRLNHVAIATNDIKKAAKIYRDTLGGKVSEEVPQPDHGVTTVFVDLGNTKIELLEPLGENSPIANFLKKNPNGGMHHVCYEVQDIYAARDKMKAEGATITGSGEPRIGAHGKPVIFLHPKDFVGTLVELEQV
;
A
#
# COMPACT_ATOMS: atom_id res chain seq x y z
N MET A 1 -17.66 7.27 -5.24
CA MET A 1 -16.59 7.81 -4.39
C MET A 1 -15.21 7.32 -4.84
N ILE A 2 -14.97 6.01 -4.85
CA ILE A 2 -13.66 5.51 -5.32
C ILE A 2 -13.53 5.67 -6.83
N GLY A 3 -12.31 6.03 -7.24
CA GLY A 3 -11.93 6.17 -8.63
C GLY A 3 -11.06 5.01 -9.10
N ARG A 4 -9.90 5.35 -9.64
CA ARG A 4 -8.98 4.38 -10.22
C ARG A 4 -8.29 3.53 -9.15
N LEU A 5 -7.88 2.32 -9.54
CA LEU A 5 -6.91 1.55 -8.77
C LEU A 5 -5.54 2.23 -8.91
N ASN A 6 -5.04 2.80 -7.82
CA ASN A 6 -3.73 3.44 -7.82
C ASN A 6 -2.61 2.42 -7.83
N HIS A 7 -2.68 1.44 -6.92
CA HIS A 7 -1.69 0.37 -6.87
C HIS A 7 -2.19 -0.84 -6.09
N VAL A 8 -1.48 -1.95 -6.28
CA VAL A 8 -1.53 -3.12 -5.40
C VAL A 8 -0.17 -3.24 -4.74
N ALA A 9 -0.15 -3.31 -3.42
CA ALA A 9 1.08 -3.43 -2.64
C ALA A 9 1.34 -4.89 -2.28
N ILE A 10 2.55 -5.34 -2.54
CA ILE A 10 3.03 -6.69 -2.24
C ILE A 10 4.23 -6.60 -1.31
N ALA A 11 4.13 -7.22 -0.14
CA ALA A 11 5.19 -7.24 0.86
C ALA A 11 6.14 -8.41 0.61
N THR A 12 7.43 -8.16 0.81
CA THR A 12 8.48 -9.16 0.66
C THR A 12 9.57 -8.97 1.72
N ASN A 13 10.25 -10.05 2.07
CA ASN A 13 11.46 -10.01 2.89
C ASN A 13 12.73 -9.76 2.06
N ASP A 14 12.63 -9.79 0.73
CA ASP A 14 13.77 -9.63 -0.18
C ASP A 14 13.34 -8.87 -1.43
N ILE A 15 13.49 -7.55 -1.37
CA ILE A 15 13.03 -6.68 -2.44
C ILE A 15 13.84 -6.84 -3.72
N LYS A 16 15.12 -7.18 -3.63
CA LYS A 16 15.96 -7.39 -4.80
C LYS A 16 15.51 -8.62 -5.59
N LYS A 17 15.20 -9.70 -4.87
CA LYS A 17 14.65 -10.92 -5.46
C LYS A 17 13.28 -10.68 -6.07
N ALA A 18 12.40 -9.95 -5.36
CA ALA A 18 11.06 -9.62 -5.86
C ALA A 18 11.14 -8.74 -7.12
N ALA A 19 11.98 -7.71 -7.11
CA ALA A 19 12.21 -6.85 -8.27
C ALA A 19 12.72 -7.64 -9.47
N LYS A 20 13.63 -8.57 -9.26
CA LYS A 20 14.16 -9.45 -10.31
C LYS A 20 13.06 -10.32 -10.93
N ILE A 21 12.19 -10.90 -10.11
CA ILE A 21 11.06 -11.69 -10.60
C ILE A 21 10.14 -10.85 -11.51
N TYR A 22 9.77 -9.66 -11.07
CA TYR A 22 8.90 -8.79 -11.85
C TYR A 22 9.57 -8.30 -13.14
N ARG A 23 10.86 -8.02 -13.10
CA ARG A 23 11.61 -7.55 -14.27
C ARG A 23 11.93 -8.68 -15.24
N ASP A 24 12.56 -9.76 -14.75
CA ASP A 24 13.13 -10.79 -15.62
C ASP A 24 12.13 -11.89 -15.94
N THR A 25 11.34 -12.35 -14.97
CA THR A 25 10.38 -13.45 -15.18
C THR A 25 9.08 -12.92 -15.78
N LEU A 26 8.55 -11.81 -15.23
CA LEU A 26 7.28 -11.25 -15.68
C LEU A 26 7.43 -10.17 -16.76
N GLY A 27 8.65 -9.72 -17.04
CA GLY A 27 8.92 -8.75 -18.09
C GLY A 27 8.39 -7.34 -17.82
N GLY A 28 8.20 -6.99 -16.55
CA GLY A 28 7.65 -5.71 -16.16
C GLY A 28 8.66 -4.57 -16.20
N LYS A 29 8.15 -3.34 -16.19
CA LYS A 29 8.97 -2.12 -16.11
C LYS A 29 9.17 -1.79 -14.63
N VAL A 30 10.36 -2.07 -14.10
CA VAL A 30 10.69 -2.02 -12.68
C VAL A 30 11.58 -0.83 -12.37
N SER A 31 11.22 -0.06 -11.34
CA SER A 31 12.00 1.10 -10.90
C SER A 31 13.21 0.70 -10.05
N GLU A 32 14.03 1.70 -9.72
CA GLU A 32 15.04 1.57 -8.68
C GLU A 32 14.39 1.47 -7.29
N GLU A 33 15.15 0.99 -6.31
CA GLU A 33 14.72 0.98 -4.91
C GLU A 33 14.61 2.41 -4.38
N VAL A 34 13.52 2.68 -3.66
CA VAL A 34 13.28 3.98 -3.03
C VAL A 34 13.11 3.77 -1.53
N PRO A 35 14.17 4.02 -0.72
CA PRO A 35 14.04 3.95 0.73
C PRO A 35 13.11 5.05 1.24
N GLN A 36 12.20 4.69 2.13
CA GLN A 36 11.27 5.61 2.77
C GLN A 36 11.30 5.41 4.30
N PRO A 37 12.32 5.91 4.96
CA PRO A 37 12.52 5.69 6.41
C PRO A 37 11.34 6.15 7.25
N ASP A 38 10.69 7.25 6.89
CA ASP A 38 9.54 7.80 7.62
C ASP A 38 8.32 6.87 7.56
N HIS A 39 8.27 6.00 6.57
CA HIS A 39 7.18 5.03 6.40
C HIS A 39 7.60 3.59 6.75
N GLY A 40 8.87 3.40 7.11
CA GLY A 40 9.38 2.09 7.52
C GLY A 40 9.46 1.05 6.42
N VAL A 41 9.59 1.47 5.16
CA VAL A 41 9.65 0.58 4.00
C VAL A 41 10.64 1.06 2.97
N THR A 42 11.20 0.11 2.21
CA THR A 42 11.85 0.35 0.93
C THR A 42 10.88 -0.08 -0.16
N THR A 43 10.68 0.75 -1.16
CA THR A 43 9.67 0.53 -2.21
C THR A 43 10.33 0.36 -3.57
N VAL A 44 9.79 -0.56 -4.38
CA VAL A 44 10.06 -0.68 -5.80
C VAL A 44 8.73 -0.63 -6.54
N PHE A 45 8.66 0.16 -7.60
CA PHE A 45 7.46 0.31 -8.41
C PHE A 45 7.56 -0.51 -9.68
N VAL A 46 6.47 -1.20 -10.03
CA VAL A 46 6.33 -1.87 -11.32
C VAL A 46 5.22 -1.19 -12.08
N ASP A 47 5.55 -0.51 -13.16
CA ASP A 47 4.60 0.24 -13.98
C ASP A 47 3.91 -0.70 -14.98
N LEU A 48 2.58 -0.80 -14.87
CA LEU A 48 1.77 -1.63 -15.75
C LEU A 48 1.04 -0.80 -16.83
N GLY A 49 1.23 0.51 -16.83
CA GLY A 49 0.52 1.42 -17.73
C GLY A 49 -0.84 1.85 -17.20
N ASN A 50 -1.70 0.91 -16.87
CA ASN A 50 -3.04 1.20 -16.32
C ASN A 50 -3.03 1.38 -14.79
N THR A 51 -2.07 0.79 -14.10
CA THR A 51 -1.85 0.90 -12.66
C THR A 51 -0.42 0.51 -12.34
N LYS A 52 -0.08 0.33 -11.08
CA LYS A 52 1.26 -0.13 -10.69
C LYS A 52 1.19 -1.12 -9.54
N ILE A 53 2.23 -1.91 -9.43
CA ILE A 53 2.50 -2.76 -8.27
C ILE A 53 3.54 -2.03 -7.42
N GLU A 54 3.35 -2.01 -6.11
CA GLU A 54 4.38 -1.57 -5.17
C GLU A 54 4.93 -2.76 -4.42
N LEU A 55 6.19 -3.05 -4.62
CA LEU A 55 6.90 -4.05 -3.82
C LEU A 55 7.43 -3.35 -2.58
N LEU A 56 7.17 -3.88 -1.40
CA LEU A 56 7.54 -3.29 -0.12
C LEU A 56 8.40 -4.25 0.68
N GLU A 57 9.53 -3.76 1.18
CA GLU A 57 10.39 -4.47 2.11
C GLU A 57 10.48 -3.67 3.41
N PRO A 58 10.51 -4.32 4.59
CA PRO A 58 10.68 -3.59 5.85
C PRO A 58 11.96 -2.79 5.89
N LEU A 59 11.88 -1.56 6.39
CA LEU A 59 13.03 -0.70 6.64
C LEU A 59 12.97 -0.21 8.08
N GLY A 60 13.99 -0.58 8.87
CA GLY A 60 14.03 -0.26 10.29
C GLY A 60 13.30 -1.29 11.15
N GLU A 61 13.35 -1.08 12.48
CA GLU A 61 12.88 -2.07 13.45
C GLU A 61 11.37 -2.11 13.62
N ASN A 62 10.70 -0.98 13.38
CA ASN A 62 9.26 -0.82 13.62
C ASN A 62 8.47 -0.68 12.32
N SER A 63 8.82 -1.46 11.32
CA SER A 63 8.12 -1.40 10.04
C SER A 63 6.66 -1.83 10.18
N PRO A 64 5.72 -1.09 9.56
CA PRO A 64 4.29 -1.42 9.60
C PRO A 64 3.94 -2.75 8.92
N ILE A 65 4.83 -3.27 8.06
CA ILE A 65 4.59 -4.57 7.39
C ILE A 65 5.29 -5.73 8.08
N ALA A 66 6.01 -5.50 9.17
CA ALA A 66 6.77 -6.55 9.87
C ALA A 66 5.86 -7.68 10.38
N ASN A 67 4.73 -7.35 11.00
CA ASN A 67 3.80 -8.36 11.50
C ASN A 67 3.14 -9.16 10.39
N PHE A 68 2.83 -8.52 9.28
CA PHE A 68 2.31 -9.20 8.09
C PHE A 68 3.30 -10.26 7.60
N LEU A 69 4.58 -9.92 7.51
CA LEU A 69 5.61 -10.84 7.02
C LEU A 69 5.93 -11.95 8.01
N LYS A 70 5.74 -11.74 9.31
CA LYS A 70 5.83 -12.82 10.31
C LYS A 70 4.77 -13.89 10.06
N LYS A 71 3.55 -13.47 9.70
CA LYS A 71 2.43 -14.35 9.39
C LYS A 71 2.49 -14.90 7.98
N ASN A 72 3.18 -14.21 7.08
CA ASN A 72 3.30 -14.54 5.66
C ASN A 72 4.77 -14.51 5.26
N PRO A 73 5.58 -15.49 5.69
CA PRO A 73 7.04 -15.44 5.50
C PRO A 73 7.49 -15.50 4.04
N ASN A 74 6.63 -15.95 3.15
CA ASN A 74 6.90 -15.95 1.71
C ASN A 74 6.44 -14.67 1.01
N GLY A 75 5.97 -13.68 1.79
CA GLY A 75 5.41 -12.45 1.25
C GLY A 75 3.95 -12.61 0.83
N GLY A 76 3.44 -11.62 0.11
CA GLY A 76 2.08 -11.66 -0.41
C GLY A 76 1.47 -10.28 -0.54
N MET A 77 0.24 -10.22 -1.06
CA MET A 77 -0.52 -8.98 -1.18
C MET A 77 -0.77 -8.39 0.21
N HIS A 78 -0.36 -7.13 0.39
CA HIS A 78 -0.53 -6.42 1.66
C HIS A 78 -1.77 -5.52 1.63
N HIS A 79 -1.94 -4.75 0.57
CA HIS A 79 -3.12 -3.88 0.45
C HIS A 79 -3.38 -3.49 -1.01
N VAL A 80 -4.56 -2.92 -1.23
CA VAL A 80 -4.93 -2.28 -2.49
C VAL A 80 -5.23 -0.81 -2.21
N CYS A 81 -4.89 0.07 -3.15
CA CYS A 81 -5.11 1.51 -3.02
C CYS A 81 -6.01 2.01 -4.13
N TYR A 82 -7.11 2.67 -3.75
CA TYR A 82 -8.01 3.36 -4.67
C TYR A 82 -7.87 4.86 -4.53
N GLU A 83 -8.04 5.58 -5.63
CA GLU A 83 -8.01 7.04 -5.65
C GLU A 83 -9.36 7.63 -5.26
N VAL A 84 -9.32 8.75 -4.52
CA VAL A 84 -10.51 9.54 -4.19
C VAL A 84 -10.23 11.02 -4.48
N GLN A 85 -11.27 11.80 -4.71
CA GLN A 85 -11.12 13.24 -4.98
C GLN A 85 -10.89 14.04 -3.70
N ASP A 86 -11.56 13.66 -2.60
CA ASP A 86 -11.52 14.36 -1.32
C ASP A 86 -11.42 13.36 -0.18
N ILE A 87 -10.24 13.28 0.43
CA ILE A 87 -9.95 12.30 1.48
C ILE A 87 -10.79 12.58 2.75
N TYR A 88 -11.11 13.84 3.04
CA TYR A 88 -11.91 14.19 4.20
C TYR A 88 -13.37 13.78 4.03
N ALA A 89 -13.90 13.95 2.82
CA ALA A 89 -15.24 13.45 2.49
C ALA A 89 -15.28 11.91 2.54
N ALA A 90 -14.22 11.25 2.06
CA ALA A 90 -14.09 9.81 2.15
C ALA A 90 -14.03 9.33 3.61
N ARG A 91 -13.23 10.01 4.45
CA ARG A 91 -13.17 9.72 5.90
C ARG A 91 -14.57 9.80 6.53
N ASP A 92 -15.28 10.88 6.27
CA ASP A 92 -16.61 11.10 6.85
C ASP A 92 -17.61 10.04 6.40
N LYS A 93 -17.57 9.67 5.13
CA LYS A 93 -18.41 8.59 4.60
C LYS A 93 -18.09 7.26 5.26
N MET A 94 -16.82 6.92 5.41
CA MET A 94 -16.41 5.67 6.06
C MET A 94 -16.89 5.61 7.50
N LYS A 95 -16.75 6.70 8.25
CA LYS A 95 -17.24 6.79 9.63
C LYS A 95 -18.76 6.65 9.68
N ALA A 96 -19.48 7.29 8.79
CA ALA A 96 -20.94 7.22 8.72
C ALA A 96 -21.44 5.80 8.40
N GLU A 97 -20.70 5.06 7.58
CA GLU A 97 -21.03 3.67 7.23
C GLU A 97 -20.56 2.65 8.30
N GLY A 98 -19.91 3.10 9.36
CA GLY A 98 -19.44 2.24 10.45
C GLY A 98 -18.12 1.51 10.15
N ALA A 99 -17.41 1.89 9.11
CA ALA A 99 -16.11 1.31 8.79
C ALA A 99 -15.02 1.83 9.73
N THR A 100 -14.06 0.98 10.04
CA THR A 100 -12.93 1.34 10.90
C THR A 100 -11.77 1.87 10.07
N ILE A 101 -11.39 3.13 10.33
CA ILE A 101 -10.17 3.74 9.80
C ILE A 101 -9.06 3.41 10.79
N THR A 102 -7.94 2.87 10.30
CA THR A 102 -6.82 2.48 11.17
C THR A 102 -6.07 3.70 11.72
N GLY A 103 -5.27 3.49 12.75
CA GLY A 103 -4.48 4.55 13.37
C GLY A 103 -5.36 5.55 14.11
N SER A 104 -5.13 6.85 13.89
CA SER A 104 -5.89 7.92 14.56
C SER A 104 -7.30 8.09 14.04
N GLY A 105 -7.64 7.45 12.93
CA GLY A 105 -8.93 7.67 12.24
C GLY A 105 -8.95 8.93 11.39
N GLU A 106 -7.81 9.60 11.24
CA GLU A 106 -7.67 10.83 10.47
C GLU A 106 -6.71 10.65 9.29
N PRO A 107 -6.88 11.42 8.19
CA PRO A 107 -5.94 11.41 7.09
C PRO A 107 -4.53 11.78 7.52
N ARG A 108 -3.55 11.13 6.91
CA ARG A 108 -2.13 11.44 7.08
C ARG A 108 -1.45 11.46 5.71
N ILE A 109 -0.26 12.03 5.65
CA ILE A 109 0.51 12.05 4.40
C ILE A 109 1.15 10.67 4.20
N GLY A 110 0.83 10.04 3.08
CA GLY A 110 1.35 8.74 2.70
C GLY A 110 2.68 8.82 1.96
N ALA A 111 3.14 7.67 1.47
CA ALA A 111 4.43 7.51 0.82
C ALA A 111 4.58 8.33 -0.47
N HIS A 112 3.48 8.67 -1.14
CA HIS A 112 3.48 9.49 -2.37
C HIS A 112 3.35 10.99 -2.08
N GLY A 113 3.38 11.41 -0.81
CA GLY A 113 3.22 12.81 -0.42
C GLY A 113 1.80 13.32 -0.48
N LYS A 114 0.81 12.44 -0.54
CA LYS A 114 -0.61 12.77 -0.64
C LYS A 114 -1.37 12.24 0.58
N PRO A 115 -2.50 12.90 0.93
CA PRO A 115 -3.32 12.43 2.06
C PRO A 115 -3.91 11.04 1.81
N VAL A 116 -3.80 10.17 2.80
CA VAL A 116 -4.33 8.81 2.75
C VAL A 116 -5.05 8.43 4.03
N ILE A 117 -5.95 7.44 3.93
CA ILE A 117 -6.48 6.67 5.05
C ILE A 117 -6.39 5.20 4.73
N PHE A 118 -6.25 4.38 5.78
CA PHE A 118 -6.30 2.91 5.67
C PHE A 118 -7.55 2.40 6.37
N LEU A 119 -8.23 1.44 5.71
CA LEU A 119 -9.49 0.87 6.17
C LEU A 119 -9.25 -0.57 6.61
N HIS A 120 -9.76 -0.91 7.81
CA HIS A 120 -9.52 -2.21 8.42
C HIS A 120 -10.10 -3.36 7.58
N PRO A 121 -9.34 -4.46 7.38
CA PRO A 121 -9.78 -5.59 6.56
C PRO A 121 -11.10 -6.22 6.99
N LYS A 122 -11.47 -6.15 8.28
CA LYS A 122 -12.73 -6.74 8.78
C LYS A 122 -13.97 -6.18 8.10
N ASP A 123 -13.88 -4.93 7.60
CA ASP A 123 -15.00 -4.23 6.95
C ASP A 123 -14.93 -4.30 5.43
N PHE A 124 -13.84 -4.85 4.85
CA PHE A 124 -13.56 -4.82 3.43
C PHE A 124 -13.15 -6.21 2.88
N VAL A 125 -13.92 -7.20 3.27
CA VAL A 125 -13.81 -8.59 2.75
C VAL A 125 -12.40 -9.16 2.94
N GLY A 126 -11.80 -8.90 4.10
CA GLY A 126 -10.47 -9.41 4.45
C GLY A 126 -9.31 -8.71 3.76
N THR A 127 -9.55 -7.57 3.12
CA THR A 127 -8.55 -6.80 2.38
C THR A 127 -8.27 -5.47 3.07
N LEU A 128 -7.01 -5.19 3.37
CA LEU A 128 -6.60 -3.85 3.80
C LEU A 128 -6.71 -2.92 2.60
N VAL A 129 -7.49 -1.86 2.75
CA VAL A 129 -7.74 -0.89 1.68
C VAL A 129 -7.12 0.46 2.05
N GLU A 130 -6.37 1.02 1.14
CA GLU A 130 -5.88 2.39 1.22
C GLU A 130 -6.72 3.28 0.30
N LEU A 131 -7.08 4.46 0.79
CA LEU A 131 -7.65 5.51 -0.05
C LEU A 131 -6.64 6.65 -0.12
N GLU A 132 -6.33 7.10 -1.31
CA GLU A 132 -5.37 8.19 -1.55
C GLU A 132 -6.04 9.31 -2.35
N GLN A 133 -5.86 10.54 -1.88
CA GLN A 133 -6.37 11.70 -2.61
C GLN A 133 -5.54 11.94 -3.87
N VAL A 134 -6.21 12.16 -5.00
CA VAL A 134 -5.53 12.50 -6.26
C VAL A 134 -4.94 13.91 -6.27
#